data_cf706b82da37505d1e8f79aa07d9579b
#
_entry.id   cf706b82da37505d1e8f79aa07d9579b
#
_cell.length_a   1.000
_cell.length_b   1.000
_cell.length_c   1.000
_cell.angle_alpha   90.00
_cell.angle_beta   90.00
_cell.angle_gamma   90.00
#
_symmetry.space_group_name_H-M   'P 1'
#
loop_
_entity.id
_entity.type
_entity.pdbx_description
1 polymer ?
#
loop_
_entity_poly.entity_id
_entity_poly.type
_entity_poly.pdbx_seq_one_letter_code
_entity_poly.pdbx_strand_id
1 'polypeptide(L)'
;MFRLAAEPNLCNIGTEFVAKAPPDGYTLLVGTVATHAINPHVFSNLPFDPIKDFAPITPIAQNAIALVAHPSAPAGSVRDLVEYAKRNPGKVSFGSSGSGTPMHLAGELLKNMAGIDLLHIPYKGAGPAVADLLGGQIPYAFVSLAPTLPHLRSRL
;
A
#
# COMPACT_ATOMS: atom_id res chain seq x y z
N MET A 1 1.97 3.98 -25.29
CA MET A 1 3.16 3.36 -24.66
C MET A 1 2.98 3.46 -23.14
N PHE A 2 2.57 2.37 -22.48
CA PHE A 2 2.32 2.36 -21.04
C PHE A 2 3.65 2.22 -20.30
N ARG A 3 4.06 3.19 -19.50
CA ARG A 3 5.12 3.03 -18.50
C ARG A 3 4.47 2.82 -17.13
N LEU A 4 4.53 1.61 -16.61
CA LEU A 4 4.27 1.32 -15.21
C LEU A 4 5.49 1.76 -14.40
N ALA A 5 5.29 2.77 -13.58
CA ALA A 5 6.33 3.29 -12.71
C ALA A 5 6.12 2.77 -11.28
N ALA A 6 7.06 2.00 -10.79
CA ALA A 6 7.01 1.31 -9.50
C ALA A 6 7.59 2.13 -8.32
N GLU A 7 7.78 3.44 -8.49
CA GLU A 7 8.29 4.31 -7.42
C GLU A 7 7.22 5.33 -6.99
N PRO A 8 7.11 5.70 -5.69
CA PRO A 8 6.10 6.66 -5.22
C PRO A 8 6.14 8.00 -5.98
N ASN A 9 7.33 8.46 -6.37
CA ASN A 9 7.51 9.68 -7.17
C ASN A 9 7.03 9.54 -8.62
N LEU A 10 7.04 8.34 -9.18
CA LEU A 10 6.66 8.11 -10.58
C LEU A 10 5.14 8.20 -10.79
N CYS A 11 4.33 7.83 -9.79
CA CYS A 11 2.90 8.08 -9.84
C CYS A 11 2.59 9.59 -9.88
N ASN A 12 3.34 10.40 -9.13
CA ASN A 12 3.16 11.85 -9.15
C ASN A 12 3.58 12.46 -10.49
N ILE A 13 4.66 11.99 -11.11
CA ILE A 13 5.11 12.44 -12.44
C ILE A 13 4.02 12.16 -13.51
N GLY A 14 3.44 10.96 -13.50
CA GLY A 14 2.34 10.63 -14.41
C GLY A 14 1.08 11.46 -14.15
N THR A 15 0.77 11.73 -12.90
CA THR A 15 -0.36 12.54 -12.48
C THR A 15 -0.15 14.00 -12.90
N GLU A 16 1.03 14.57 -12.68
CA GLU A 16 1.41 15.91 -13.13
C GLU A 16 1.31 16.04 -14.65
N PHE A 17 1.80 15.05 -15.39
CA PHE A 17 1.70 15.07 -16.86
C PHE A 17 0.26 15.21 -17.34
N VAL A 18 -0.66 14.45 -16.74
CA VAL A 18 -2.08 14.53 -17.12
C VAL A 18 -2.71 15.84 -16.64
N ALA A 19 -2.37 16.34 -15.46
CA ALA A 19 -2.86 17.62 -14.94
C ALA A 19 -2.50 18.80 -15.86
N LYS A 20 -1.34 18.73 -16.54
CA LYS A 20 -0.85 19.76 -17.46
C LYS A 20 -1.22 19.51 -18.93
N ALA A 21 -1.86 18.37 -19.24
CA ALA A 21 -2.29 18.06 -20.60
C ALA A 21 -3.47 18.93 -21.05
N PRO A 22 -3.65 19.15 -22.36
CA PRO A 22 -4.85 19.82 -22.87
C PRO A 22 -6.13 19.11 -22.42
N PRO A 23 -7.18 19.84 -21.97
CA PRO A 23 -8.42 19.23 -21.51
C PRO A 23 -9.35 18.84 -22.68
N ASP A 24 -8.82 18.13 -23.66
CA ASP A 24 -9.49 17.73 -24.90
C ASP A 24 -10.17 16.34 -24.81
N GLY A 25 -10.01 15.65 -23.66
CA GLY A 25 -10.59 14.33 -23.41
C GLY A 25 -9.77 13.14 -23.95
N TYR A 26 -8.63 13.39 -24.59
CA TYR A 26 -7.78 12.29 -25.12
C TYR A 26 -6.68 11.85 -24.17
N THR A 27 -6.42 12.61 -23.08
CA THR A 27 -5.45 12.24 -22.06
C THR A 27 -6.18 11.85 -20.79
N LEU A 28 -6.10 10.57 -20.41
CA LEU A 28 -6.79 10.02 -19.25
C LEU A 28 -5.83 9.56 -18.18
N LEU A 29 -6.18 9.77 -16.91
CA LEU A 29 -5.47 9.29 -15.74
C LEU A 29 -6.24 8.17 -15.06
N VAL A 30 -5.54 7.09 -14.73
CA VAL A 30 -6.00 6.15 -13.71
C VAL A 30 -5.49 6.66 -12.36
N GLY A 31 -6.30 7.49 -11.71
CA GLY A 31 -6.00 8.01 -10.38
C GLY A 31 -6.14 6.95 -9.30
N THR A 32 -5.38 7.10 -8.23
CA THR A 32 -5.41 6.19 -7.08
C THR A 32 -5.61 6.98 -5.79
N VAL A 33 -6.01 6.27 -4.72
CA VAL A 33 -6.06 6.85 -3.37
C VAL A 33 -4.71 7.47 -2.98
N ALA A 34 -3.59 6.87 -3.40
CA ALA A 34 -2.27 7.41 -3.12
C ALA A 34 -2.08 8.80 -3.74
N THR A 35 -2.36 8.96 -5.04
CA THR A 35 -2.10 10.22 -5.75
C THR A 35 -3.07 11.34 -5.40
N HIS A 36 -4.34 11.02 -5.09
CA HIS A 36 -5.39 12.04 -4.90
C HIS A 36 -5.77 12.27 -3.44
N ALA A 37 -5.51 11.33 -2.52
CA ALA A 37 -5.88 11.46 -1.12
C ALA A 37 -4.69 11.42 -0.15
N ILE A 38 -3.66 10.61 -0.40
CA ILE A 38 -2.53 10.45 0.53
C ILE A 38 -1.42 11.47 0.23
N ASN A 39 -0.97 11.54 -1.02
CA ASN A 39 0.17 12.37 -1.41
C ASN A 39 -0.01 13.86 -1.10
N PRO A 40 -1.22 14.46 -1.19
CA PRO A 40 -1.44 15.85 -0.78
C PRO A 40 -1.10 16.13 0.70
N HIS A 41 -1.16 15.12 1.56
CA HIS A 41 -0.84 15.25 2.98
C HIS A 41 0.57 14.81 3.36
N VAL A 42 1.26 14.08 2.46
CA VAL A 42 2.61 13.55 2.70
C VAL A 42 3.69 14.40 2.04
N PHE A 43 3.40 14.96 0.88
CA PHE A 43 4.35 15.80 0.13
C PHE A 43 4.00 17.26 0.32
N SER A 44 4.98 18.06 0.77
CA SER A 44 4.83 19.51 0.97
C SER A 44 4.70 20.30 -0.35
N ASN A 45 5.13 19.73 -1.45
CA ASN A 45 5.11 20.36 -2.78
C ASN A 45 4.63 19.34 -3.82
N LEU A 46 3.33 19.35 -4.15
CA LEU A 46 2.81 18.64 -5.31
C LEU A 46 2.67 19.64 -6.47
N PRO A 47 3.11 19.25 -7.69
CA PRO A 47 3.05 20.12 -8.86
C PRO A 47 1.64 20.12 -9.53
N PHE A 48 0.63 19.66 -8.82
CA PHE A 48 -0.79 19.62 -9.25
C PHE A 48 -1.72 19.69 -8.05
N ASP A 49 -2.94 20.19 -8.27
CA ASP A 49 -4.04 20.13 -7.32
C ASP A 49 -4.88 18.86 -7.60
N PRO A 50 -4.98 17.91 -6.67
CA PRO A 50 -5.64 16.62 -6.91
C PRO A 50 -7.15 16.73 -7.16
N ILE A 51 -7.74 17.87 -6.88
CA ILE A 51 -9.19 18.11 -7.04
C ILE A 51 -9.47 19.04 -8.22
N LYS A 52 -8.73 20.16 -8.33
CA LYS A 52 -9.05 21.21 -9.31
C LYS A 52 -8.52 20.92 -10.71
N ASP A 53 -7.39 20.19 -10.80
CA ASP A 53 -6.72 19.94 -12.08
C ASP A 53 -7.29 18.70 -12.81
N PHE A 54 -8.32 18.04 -12.26
CA PHE A 54 -8.89 16.82 -12.83
C PHE A 54 -10.42 16.88 -12.89
N ALA A 55 -10.97 16.33 -13.97
CA ALA A 55 -12.39 16.04 -14.10
C ALA A 55 -12.63 14.54 -13.83
N PRO A 56 -13.23 14.14 -12.70
CA PRO A 56 -13.48 12.74 -12.39
C PRO A 56 -14.55 12.16 -13.33
N ILE A 57 -14.27 10.98 -13.90
CA ILE A 57 -15.18 10.31 -14.83
C ILE A 57 -15.97 9.22 -14.10
N THR A 58 -15.29 8.23 -13.57
CA THR A 58 -15.93 7.09 -12.87
C THR A 58 -14.91 6.27 -12.06
N PRO A 59 -15.33 5.61 -10.96
CA PRO A 59 -14.53 4.57 -10.35
C PRO A 59 -14.37 3.36 -11.28
N ILE A 60 -13.13 2.91 -11.47
CA ILE A 60 -12.83 1.73 -12.32
C ILE A 60 -12.85 0.45 -11.50
N ALA A 61 -12.25 0.46 -10.31
CA ALA A 61 -12.13 -0.69 -9.44
C ALA A 61 -11.96 -0.27 -7.98
N GLN A 62 -12.33 -1.17 -7.08
CA GLN A 62 -12.04 -1.06 -5.66
C GLN A 62 -11.09 -2.19 -5.25
N ASN A 63 -10.06 -1.85 -4.48
CA ASN A 63 -9.06 -2.81 -4.04
C ASN A 63 -9.10 -2.95 -2.51
N ALA A 64 -9.26 -4.18 -2.03
CA ALA A 64 -9.18 -4.48 -0.62
C ALA A 64 -7.72 -4.69 -0.20
N ILE A 65 -7.36 -4.13 0.96
CA ILE A 65 -6.08 -4.37 1.64
C ILE A 65 -6.31 -5.45 2.70
N ALA A 66 -5.44 -6.44 2.73
CA ALA A 66 -5.46 -7.51 3.72
C ALA A 66 -4.15 -7.52 4.53
N LEU A 67 -4.27 -7.78 5.82
CA LEU A 67 -3.15 -8.21 6.64
C LEU A 67 -3.03 -9.72 6.49
N VAL A 68 -1.91 -10.17 5.97
CA VAL A 68 -1.61 -11.59 5.74
C VAL A 68 -0.44 -11.99 6.65
N ALA A 69 -0.57 -13.19 7.24
CA ALA A 69 0.45 -13.79 8.08
C ALA A 69 1.06 -15.02 7.38
N HIS A 70 2.37 -15.20 7.50
CA HIS A 70 3.01 -16.47 7.16
C HIS A 70 2.57 -17.55 8.15
N PRO A 71 2.43 -18.85 7.77
CA PRO A 71 2.02 -19.92 8.69
C PRO A 71 2.90 -20.07 9.94
N SER A 72 4.20 -19.71 9.87
CA SER A 72 5.10 -19.71 11.04
C SER A 72 5.04 -18.43 11.87
N ALA A 73 4.16 -17.49 11.54
CA ALA A 73 4.05 -16.25 12.31
C ALA A 73 3.60 -16.54 13.75
N PRO A 74 4.08 -15.77 14.73
CA PRO A 74 3.81 -16.04 16.15
C PRO A 74 2.33 -15.84 16.55
N ALA A 75 1.50 -15.24 15.68
CA ALA A 75 0.10 -15.01 15.95
C ALA A 75 -0.73 -15.22 14.67
N GLY A 76 -1.81 -16.00 14.78
CA GLY A 76 -2.71 -16.35 13.68
C GLY A 76 -3.97 -15.50 13.60
N SER A 77 -4.18 -14.59 14.54
CA SER A 77 -5.28 -13.62 14.54
C SER A 77 -4.78 -12.22 14.86
N VAL A 78 -5.57 -11.20 14.48
CA VAL A 78 -5.22 -9.80 14.79
C VAL A 78 -5.18 -9.57 16.30
N ARG A 79 -6.06 -10.20 17.07
CA ARG A 79 -6.05 -10.12 18.54
C ARG A 79 -4.74 -10.66 19.11
N ASP A 80 -4.34 -11.86 18.69
CA ASP A 80 -3.11 -12.49 19.17
C ASP A 80 -1.87 -11.70 18.74
N LEU A 81 -1.89 -11.12 17.53
CA LEU A 81 -0.83 -10.23 17.05
C LEU A 81 -0.69 -9.00 17.97
N VAL A 82 -1.80 -8.35 18.32
CA VAL A 82 -1.79 -7.20 19.22
C VAL A 82 -1.23 -7.57 20.60
N GLU A 83 -1.69 -8.69 21.17
CA GLU A 83 -1.18 -9.16 22.46
C GLU A 83 0.30 -9.54 22.40
N TYR A 84 0.72 -10.22 21.33
CA TYR A 84 2.11 -10.60 21.14
C TYR A 84 3.01 -9.37 20.97
N ALA A 85 2.60 -8.39 20.16
CA ALA A 85 3.35 -7.16 19.92
C ALA A 85 3.47 -6.30 21.19
N LYS A 86 2.42 -6.25 22.03
CA LYS A 86 2.49 -5.57 23.35
C LYS A 86 3.53 -6.19 24.29
N ARG A 87 3.69 -7.51 24.25
CA ARG A 87 4.71 -8.23 25.06
C ARG A 87 6.10 -8.16 24.45
N ASN A 88 6.20 -7.85 23.15
CA ASN A 88 7.46 -7.84 22.39
C ASN A 88 7.59 -6.57 21.53
N PRO A 89 7.65 -5.37 22.15
CA PRO A 89 7.70 -4.12 21.41
C PRO A 89 8.91 -4.07 20.47
N GLY A 90 8.69 -3.62 19.22
CA GLY A 90 9.72 -3.50 18.19
C GLY A 90 10.27 -4.81 17.61
N LYS A 91 9.78 -5.99 18.06
CA LYS A 91 10.26 -7.30 17.57
C LYS A 91 9.41 -7.89 16.46
N VAL A 92 8.24 -7.34 16.21
CA VAL A 92 7.34 -7.80 15.15
C VAL A 92 7.46 -6.86 13.96
N SER A 93 7.68 -7.43 12.78
CA SER A 93 7.76 -6.66 11.55
C SER A 93 6.57 -6.93 10.63
N PHE A 94 6.26 -5.95 9.78
CA PHE A 94 5.32 -6.11 8.68
C PHE A 94 5.88 -5.51 7.39
N GLY A 95 5.63 -6.19 6.28
CA GLY A 95 5.96 -5.70 4.94
C GLY A 95 4.84 -4.88 4.32
N SER A 96 5.21 -3.95 3.45
CA SER A 96 4.28 -3.23 2.57
C SER A 96 4.87 -3.01 1.19
N SER A 97 4.06 -2.57 0.24
CA SER A 97 4.52 -2.25 -1.11
C SER A 97 5.34 -0.94 -1.22
N GLY A 98 5.70 -0.35 -0.09
CA GLY A 98 6.54 0.85 -0.01
C GLY A 98 6.01 1.90 0.96
N SER A 99 6.90 2.83 1.35
CA SER A 99 6.55 3.95 2.23
C SER A 99 5.53 4.87 1.57
N GLY A 100 4.55 5.36 2.34
CA GLY A 100 3.49 6.25 1.84
C GLY A 100 2.38 5.55 1.05
N THR A 101 2.46 4.23 0.85
CA THR A 101 1.39 3.46 0.20
C THR A 101 0.21 3.21 1.15
N PRO A 102 -1.01 2.95 0.65
CA PRO A 102 -2.14 2.57 1.48
C PRO A 102 -1.86 1.37 2.41
N MET A 103 -1.01 0.44 1.97
CA MET A 103 -0.58 -0.72 2.75
C MET A 103 0.29 -0.32 3.95
N HIS A 104 1.20 0.62 3.75
CA HIS A 104 1.98 1.20 4.86
C HIS A 104 1.08 1.91 5.85
N LEU A 105 0.18 2.78 5.37
CA LEU A 105 -0.74 3.52 6.23
C LEU A 105 -1.69 2.61 7.01
N ALA A 106 -2.12 1.48 6.42
CA ALA A 106 -2.92 0.48 7.14
C ALA A 106 -2.16 -0.13 8.33
N GLY A 107 -0.86 -0.40 8.15
CA GLY A 107 0.02 -0.85 9.23
C GLY A 107 0.19 0.20 10.32
N GLU A 108 0.47 1.45 9.96
CA GLU A 108 0.60 2.55 10.91
C GLU A 108 -0.71 2.85 11.64
N LEU A 109 -1.85 2.72 10.96
CA LEU A 109 -3.17 2.84 11.59
C LEU A 109 -3.39 1.73 12.64
N LEU A 110 -3.04 0.48 12.33
CA LEU A 110 -3.12 -0.61 13.29
C LEU A 110 -2.22 -0.35 14.51
N LYS A 111 -0.98 0.11 14.30
CA LYS A 111 -0.06 0.48 15.39
C LYS A 111 -0.69 1.51 16.31
N ASN A 112 -1.25 2.57 15.73
CA ASN A 112 -1.86 3.67 16.47
C ASN A 112 -3.11 3.23 17.25
N MET A 113 -4.06 2.55 16.57
CA MET A 113 -5.32 2.12 17.18
C MET A 113 -5.13 1.10 18.30
N ALA A 114 -4.15 0.19 18.14
CA ALA A 114 -3.90 -0.88 19.12
C ALA A 114 -2.87 -0.50 20.18
N GLY A 115 -2.16 0.63 20.03
CA GLY A 115 -1.06 1.05 20.91
C GLY A 115 0.08 0.04 20.90
N ILE A 116 0.49 -0.43 19.73
CA ILE A 116 1.55 -1.43 19.54
C ILE A 116 2.69 -0.88 18.70
N ASP A 117 3.89 -1.44 18.91
CA ASP A 117 5.05 -1.12 18.10
C ASP A 117 5.36 -2.27 17.14
N LEU A 118 5.30 -1.96 15.83
CA LEU A 118 5.63 -2.86 14.74
C LEU A 118 6.70 -2.21 13.85
N LEU A 119 7.68 -2.99 13.43
CA LEU A 119 8.72 -2.53 12.51
C LEU A 119 8.21 -2.61 11.06
N HIS A 120 8.15 -1.47 10.37
CA HIS A 120 7.78 -1.43 8.96
C HIS A 120 8.96 -1.77 8.05
N ILE A 121 8.76 -2.71 7.12
CA ILE A 121 9.71 -3.09 6.07
C ILE A 121 9.14 -2.68 4.71
N PRO A 122 9.63 -1.57 4.11
CA PRO A 122 9.15 -1.11 2.81
C PRO A 122 9.79 -1.92 1.67
N TYR A 123 8.96 -2.42 0.75
CA TYR A 123 9.38 -3.08 -0.48
C TYR A 123 9.16 -2.20 -1.70
N LYS A 124 9.85 -2.50 -2.80
CA LYS A 124 9.64 -1.84 -4.10
C LYS A 124 8.47 -2.48 -4.86
N GLY A 125 7.26 -2.39 -4.29
CA GLY A 125 6.03 -2.97 -4.84
C GLY A 125 5.52 -4.21 -4.10
N ALA A 126 4.36 -4.72 -4.53
CA ALA A 126 3.70 -5.84 -3.85
C ALA A 126 4.41 -7.19 -4.10
N GLY A 127 4.99 -7.40 -5.29
CA GLY A 127 5.63 -8.67 -5.66
C GLY A 127 6.73 -9.12 -4.69
N PRO A 128 7.78 -8.31 -4.46
CA PRO A 128 8.84 -8.64 -3.50
C PRO A 128 8.33 -8.84 -2.07
N ALA A 129 7.34 -8.04 -1.62
CA ALA A 129 6.75 -8.19 -0.29
C ALA A 129 6.03 -9.53 -0.13
N VAL A 130 5.29 -9.96 -1.16
CA VAL A 130 4.60 -11.27 -1.17
C VAL A 130 5.60 -12.41 -1.25
N ALA A 131 6.66 -12.29 -2.05
CA ALA A 131 7.69 -13.32 -2.14
C ALA A 131 8.38 -13.56 -0.79
N ASP A 132 8.77 -12.50 -0.09
CA ASP A 132 9.40 -12.60 1.23
C ASP A 132 8.44 -13.09 2.31
N LEU A 133 7.15 -12.73 2.21
CA LEU A 133 6.12 -13.30 3.08
C LEU A 133 5.97 -14.80 2.87
N LEU A 134 5.88 -15.28 1.62
CA LEU A 134 5.77 -16.70 1.30
C LEU A 134 7.04 -17.47 1.68
N GLY A 135 8.20 -16.85 1.56
CA GLY A 135 9.49 -17.40 1.98
C GLY A 135 9.76 -17.34 3.50
N GLY A 136 8.80 -16.81 4.29
CA GLY A 136 8.95 -16.70 5.74
C GLY A 136 10.01 -15.69 6.21
N GLN A 137 10.50 -14.82 5.30
CA GLN A 137 11.47 -13.77 5.65
C GLN A 137 10.83 -12.65 6.48
N ILE A 138 9.54 -12.41 6.29
CA ILE A 138 8.71 -11.53 7.11
C ILE A 138 7.48 -12.28 7.63
N PRO A 139 7.09 -12.07 8.90
CA PRO A 139 5.95 -12.79 9.48
C PRO A 139 4.60 -12.26 9.02
N TYR A 140 4.51 -10.97 8.70
CA TYR A 140 3.26 -10.30 8.31
C TYR A 140 3.49 -9.35 7.15
N ALA A 141 2.45 -9.14 6.33
CA ALA A 141 2.44 -8.09 5.31
C ALA A 141 1.04 -7.50 5.13
N PHE A 142 0.97 -6.19 4.92
CA PHE A 142 -0.21 -5.55 4.35
C PHE A 142 -0.07 -5.56 2.83
N VAL A 143 -1.00 -6.21 2.16
CA VAL A 143 -0.96 -6.42 0.70
C VAL A 143 -2.32 -6.19 0.06
N SER A 144 -2.33 -5.91 -1.23
CA SER A 144 -3.55 -5.98 -2.05
C SER A 144 -4.07 -7.40 -2.08
N LEU A 145 -5.37 -7.59 -1.84
CA LEU A 145 -5.98 -8.91 -1.77
C LEU A 145 -5.95 -9.64 -3.11
N ALA A 146 -6.21 -8.94 -4.22
CA ALA A 146 -6.36 -9.56 -5.54
C ALA A 146 -5.13 -10.39 -5.98
N PRO A 147 -3.88 -9.90 -5.96
CA PRO A 147 -2.72 -10.69 -6.37
C PRO A 147 -2.35 -11.80 -5.36
N THR A 148 -2.83 -11.74 -4.12
CA THR A 148 -2.53 -12.73 -3.07
C THR A 148 -3.55 -13.86 -2.97
N LEU A 149 -4.74 -13.70 -3.58
CA LEU A 149 -5.81 -14.71 -3.54
C LEU A 149 -5.38 -16.12 -3.99
N PRO A 150 -4.60 -16.31 -5.07
CA PRO A 150 -4.15 -17.64 -5.46
C PRO A 150 -3.34 -18.34 -4.37
N HIS A 151 -2.46 -17.61 -3.67
CA HIS A 151 -1.62 -18.14 -2.60
C HIS A 151 -2.42 -18.45 -1.33
N LEU A 152 -3.45 -17.65 -1.02
CA LEU A 152 -4.33 -17.90 0.13
C LEU A 152 -5.21 -19.15 -0.08
N ARG A 153 -5.60 -19.46 -1.32
CA ARG A 153 -6.42 -20.63 -1.65
C ARG A 153 -5.64 -21.94 -1.65
N SER A 154 -4.37 -21.89 -2.02
CA SER A 154 -3.51 -23.09 -2.08
C SER A 154 -3.10 -23.62 -0.71
N ARG A 155 -3.37 -22.92 0.40
CA ARG A 155 -2.92 -23.26 1.76
C ARG A 155 -1.43 -23.66 1.81
N LEU A 156 -0.63 -23.04 0.98
CA LEU A 156 0.82 -23.22 1.00
C LEU A 156 1.42 -22.43 2.13
#